data_3ed7171ae6e73e4ece0c97dcab0e619f
#
_entry.id   3ed7171ae6e73e4ece0c97dcab0e619f
#
_cell.length_a   1.000
_cell.length_b   1.000
_cell.length_c   1.000
_cell.angle_alpha   90.00
_cell.angle_beta   90.00
_cell.angle_gamma   90.00
#
_symmetry.space_group_name_H-M   'P 1'
#
loop_
_entity.id
_entity.type
_entity.pdbx_description
1 polymer ?
#
loop_
_entity_poly.entity_id
_entity_poly.type
_entity_poly.pdbx_seq_one_letter_code
_entity_poly.pdbx_strand_id
1 'polypeptide(L)'
;MTKLTLQEQMLKAGLVTSKKMAKVQRTAKKSRVQAREAREAVEENKKAQLERDKQLSEQQKQAALSKEYKAQVKQLIEMNKIDISKGDIGFNFTDNNLIKKIVVDKITQAQLISGRLAIARLVVDNSGESKYAIIPASVADKIAQRDANSIVLNSALSQEEQDEEDPYADFKVPDDLMW
;
A
#
# COMPACT_ATOMS: atom_id res chain seq x y z
N MET A 1 37.05 58.22 -28.74
CA MET A 1 36.63 57.66 -30.04
C MET A 1 35.86 56.39 -29.83
N THR A 2 34.56 56.40 -29.98
CA THR A 2 33.67 55.22 -29.84
C THR A 2 33.94 54.27 -30.99
N LYS A 3 34.36 53.04 -30.69
CA LYS A 3 34.57 51.99 -31.70
C LYS A 3 33.20 51.61 -32.30
N LEU A 4 33.00 51.89 -33.57
CA LEU A 4 31.79 51.47 -34.31
C LEU A 4 31.65 49.95 -34.29
N THR A 5 30.45 49.46 -34.02
CA THR A 5 30.17 48.03 -34.09
C THR A 5 30.32 47.52 -35.52
N LEU A 6 30.65 46.23 -35.69
CA LEU A 6 30.80 45.61 -37.01
C LEU A 6 29.56 45.83 -37.91
N GLN A 7 28.38 45.91 -37.32
CA GLN A 7 27.14 46.18 -38.00
C GLN A 7 27.05 47.63 -38.55
N GLU A 8 27.50 48.59 -37.78
CA GLU A 8 27.59 50.00 -38.20
C GLU A 8 28.65 50.19 -39.28
N GLN A 9 29.75 49.46 -39.20
CA GLN A 9 30.80 49.46 -40.21
C GLN A 9 30.29 48.92 -41.55
N MET A 10 29.52 47.82 -41.57
CA MET A 10 28.91 47.28 -42.78
C MET A 10 27.85 48.21 -43.41
N LEU A 11 27.12 48.93 -42.56
CA LEU A 11 26.14 49.95 -43.03
C LEU A 11 26.85 51.15 -43.68
N LYS A 12 27.96 51.62 -43.08
CA LYS A 12 28.75 52.73 -43.55
C LYS A 12 29.54 52.39 -44.82
N ALA A 13 29.94 51.11 -44.95
CA ALA A 13 30.59 50.57 -46.15
C ALA A 13 29.60 50.30 -47.32
N GLY A 14 28.29 50.55 -47.13
CA GLY A 14 27.29 50.35 -48.20
C GLY A 14 27.01 48.86 -48.53
N LEU A 15 27.59 47.94 -47.81
CA LEU A 15 27.49 46.52 -48.08
C LEU A 15 26.09 45.93 -47.71
N VAL A 16 25.40 46.58 -46.77
CA VAL A 16 24.07 46.14 -46.31
C VAL A 16 23.13 47.34 -46.16
N THR A 17 21.94 47.23 -46.70
CA THR A 17 20.90 48.27 -46.54
C THR A 17 20.24 48.16 -45.14
N SER A 18 19.86 49.32 -44.58
CA SER A 18 19.18 49.44 -43.28
C SER A 18 17.95 48.50 -43.16
N LYS A 19 17.18 48.37 -44.28
CA LYS A 19 16.03 47.40 -44.30
C LYS A 19 16.44 45.94 -44.15
N LYS A 20 17.56 45.52 -44.75
CA LYS A 20 18.08 44.15 -44.59
C LYS A 20 18.57 43.91 -43.18
N MET A 21 19.28 44.85 -42.55
CA MET A 21 19.71 44.78 -41.17
C MET A 21 18.53 44.63 -40.18
N ALA A 22 17.49 45.46 -40.32
CA ALA A 22 16.30 45.37 -39.50
C ALA A 22 15.58 44.01 -39.65
N LYS A 23 15.55 43.46 -40.88
CA LYS A 23 14.97 42.14 -41.14
C LYS A 23 15.79 41.03 -40.46
N VAL A 24 17.11 41.05 -40.53
CA VAL A 24 18.00 40.10 -39.89
C VAL A 24 17.90 40.20 -38.36
N GLN A 25 17.83 41.38 -37.78
CA GLN A 25 17.63 41.57 -36.34
C GLN A 25 16.28 41.03 -35.87
N ARG A 26 15.20 41.24 -36.62
CA ARG A 26 13.88 40.69 -36.32
C ARG A 26 13.88 39.17 -36.38
N THR A 27 14.51 38.55 -37.38
CA THR A 27 14.63 37.08 -37.48
C THR A 27 15.50 36.52 -36.38
N ALA A 28 16.63 37.18 -36.03
CA ALA A 28 17.50 36.75 -34.93
C ALA A 28 16.80 36.83 -33.54
N LYS A 29 16.01 37.90 -33.32
CA LYS A 29 15.18 37.99 -32.09
C LYS A 29 14.12 36.90 -32.03
N LYS A 30 13.43 36.64 -33.15
CA LYS A 30 12.42 35.58 -33.25
C LYS A 30 13.03 34.18 -33.03
N SER A 31 14.20 33.90 -33.60
CA SER A 31 14.94 32.67 -33.40
C SER A 31 15.39 32.47 -31.92
N ARG A 32 15.79 33.56 -31.25
CA ARG A 32 16.15 33.47 -29.79
C ARG A 32 14.95 33.16 -28.90
N VAL A 33 13.78 33.75 -29.19
CA VAL A 33 12.55 33.46 -28.45
C VAL A 33 12.14 31.99 -28.65
N GLN A 34 12.14 31.52 -29.89
CA GLN A 34 11.84 30.13 -30.19
C GLN A 34 12.82 29.16 -29.54
N ALA A 35 14.11 29.49 -29.50
CA ALA A 35 15.12 28.68 -28.83
C ALA A 35 14.93 28.63 -27.29
N ARG A 36 14.45 29.75 -26.71
CA ARG A 36 14.12 29.80 -25.28
C ARG A 36 12.88 28.95 -24.95
N GLU A 37 11.82 29.12 -25.71
CA GLU A 37 10.57 28.36 -25.58
C GLU A 37 10.84 26.84 -25.74
N ALA A 38 11.68 26.46 -26.71
CA ALA A 38 12.07 25.08 -26.90
C ALA A 38 12.86 24.53 -25.71
N ARG A 39 13.74 25.32 -25.08
CA ARG A 39 14.46 24.90 -23.86
C ARG A 39 13.51 24.75 -22.67
N GLU A 40 12.62 25.72 -22.47
CA GLU A 40 11.61 25.67 -21.40
C GLU A 40 10.70 24.45 -21.57
N ALA A 41 10.24 24.16 -22.79
CA ALA A 41 9.45 22.97 -23.07
C ALA A 41 10.21 21.65 -22.82
N VAL A 42 11.51 21.60 -23.14
CA VAL A 42 12.36 20.43 -22.85
C VAL A 42 12.55 20.25 -21.35
N GLU A 43 12.77 21.34 -20.60
CA GLU A 43 12.91 21.28 -19.14
C GLU A 43 11.60 20.86 -18.46
N GLU A 44 10.46 21.37 -18.94
CA GLU A 44 9.15 20.98 -18.43
C GLU A 44 8.86 19.50 -18.70
N ASN A 45 9.10 19.04 -19.92
CA ASN A 45 8.98 17.63 -20.27
C ASN A 45 9.90 16.74 -19.42
N LYS A 46 11.13 17.17 -19.16
CA LYS A 46 12.07 16.44 -18.31
C LYS A 46 11.60 16.36 -16.86
N LYS A 47 11.06 17.46 -16.33
CA LYS A 47 10.46 17.47 -14.98
C LYS A 47 9.25 16.53 -14.89
N ALA A 48 8.34 16.62 -15.87
CA ALA A 48 7.17 15.75 -15.94
C ALA A 48 7.56 14.27 -16.06
N GLN A 49 8.61 13.96 -16.80
CA GLN A 49 9.14 12.62 -16.93
C GLN A 49 9.72 12.10 -15.59
N LEU A 50 10.52 12.93 -14.92
CA LEU A 50 11.08 12.59 -13.60
C LEU A 50 10.00 12.36 -12.54
N GLU A 51 8.93 13.13 -12.56
CA GLU A 51 7.79 12.95 -11.65
C GLU A 51 7.05 11.63 -11.92
N ARG A 52 6.80 11.32 -13.20
CA ARG A 52 6.19 10.04 -13.60
C ARG A 52 7.06 8.85 -13.18
N ASP A 53 8.35 8.94 -13.40
CA ASP A 53 9.30 7.88 -13.04
C ASP A 53 9.35 7.67 -11.52
N LYS A 54 9.29 8.75 -10.73
CA LYS A 54 9.18 8.65 -9.27
C LYS A 54 7.89 7.97 -8.84
N GLN A 55 6.75 8.39 -9.40
CA GLN A 55 5.45 7.79 -9.09
C GLN A 55 5.40 6.29 -9.43
N LEU A 56 5.91 5.92 -10.61
CA LEU A 56 6.01 4.53 -11.02
C LEU A 56 6.92 3.72 -10.10
N SER A 57 8.07 4.29 -9.72
CA SER A 57 9.00 3.65 -8.79
C SER A 57 8.37 3.45 -7.41
N GLU A 58 7.64 4.42 -6.90
CA GLU A 58 6.92 4.32 -5.63
C GLU A 58 5.80 3.28 -5.68
N GLN A 59 5.01 3.27 -6.75
CA GLN A 59 3.97 2.26 -6.95
C GLN A 59 4.56 0.84 -7.03
N GLN A 60 5.67 0.67 -7.74
CA GLN A 60 6.36 -0.61 -7.82
C GLN A 60 6.89 -1.06 -6.45
N LYS A 61 7.47 -0.15 -5.67
CA LYS A 61 7.94 -0.45 -4.30
C LYS A 61 6.78 -0.86 -3.40
N GLN A 62 5.67 -0.13 -3.41
CA GLN A 62 4.48 -0.47 -2.62
C GLN A 62 3.89 -1.83 -3.04
N ALA A 63 3.80 -2.09 -4.34
CA ALA A 63 3.35 -3.38 -4.86
C ALA A 63 4.31 -4.53 -4.49
N ALA A 64 5.61 -4.30 -4.49
CA ALA A 64 6.59 -5.28 -4.05
C ALA A 64 6.47 -5.58 -2.56
N LEU A 65 6.37 -4.55 -1.70
CA LEU A 65 6.18 -4.70 -0.26
C LEU A 65 4.89 -5.45 0.08
N SER A 66 3.79 -5.15 -0.61
CA SER A 66 2.53 -5.86 -0.37
C SER A 66 2.61 -7.35 -0.75
N LYS A 67 3.33 -7.69 -1.81
CA LYS A 67 3.59 -9.09 -2.19
C LYS A 67 4.49 -9.78 -1.19
N GLU A 68 5.52 -9.09 -0.72
CA GLU A 68 6.44 -9.60 0.29
C GLU A 68 5.72 -9.90 1.60
N TYR A 69 4.89 -8.99 2.11
CA TYR A 69 4.09 -9.22 3.32
C TYR A 69 3.15 -10.43 3.17
N LYS A 70 2.47 -10.56 2.04
CA LYS A 70 1.64 -11.74 1.76
C LYS A 70 2.44 -13.04 1.75
N ALA A 71 3.62 -13.03 1.16
CA ALA A 71 4.50 -14.20 1.14
C ALA A 71 5.01 -14.54 2.55
N GLN A 72 5.38 -13.55 3.35
CA GLN A 72 5.78 -13.74 4.75
C GLN A 72 4.64 -14.30 5.60
N VAL A 73 3.42 -13.78 5.46
CA VAL A 73 2.23 -14.28 6.16
C VAL A 73 1.96 -15.73 5.78
N LYS A 74 1.99 -16.07 4.48
CA LYS A 74 1.83 -17.44 4.01
C LYS A 74 2.87 -18.38 4.62
N GLN A 75 4.13 -17.99 4.62
CA GLN A 75 5.21 -18.76 5.22
C GLN A 75 5.01 -18.95 6.73
N LEU A 76 4.62 -17.88 7.46
CA LEU A 76 4.35 -17.98 8.90
C LEU A 76 3.20 -18.95 9.20
N ILE A 77 2.14 -18.93 8.42
CA ILE A 77 1.02 -19.86 8.56
C ILE A 77 1.48 -21.30 8.27
N GLU A 78 2.19 -21.52 7.17
CA GLU A 78 2.65 -22.87 6.77
C GLU A 78 3.60 -23.51 7.78
N MET A 79 4.48 -22.70 8.37
CA MET A 79 5.45 -23.19 9.38
C MET A 79 4.81 -23.48 10.75
N ASN A 80 3.72 -22.80 11.09
CA ASN A 80 3.09 -22.88 12.41
C ASN A 80 1.70 -23.50 12.39
N LYS A 81 1.24 -24.00 11.24
CA LYS A 81 -0.04 -24.69 11.14
C LYS A 81 -0.05 -25.95 12.02
N ILE A 82 -1.15 -26.18 12.72
CA ILE A 82 -1.41 -27.38 13.48
C ILE A 82 -2.15 -28.36 12.58
N ASP A 83 -1.68 -29.62 12.54
CA ASP A 83 -2.33 -30.67 11.76
C ASP A 83 -3.62 -31.12 12.43
N ILE A 84 -4.73 -31.02 11.71
CA ILE A 84 -6.09 -31.30 12.17
C ILE A 84 -6.60 -32.65 11.62
N SER A 85 -5.73 -33.49 11.10
CA SER A 85 -6.10 -34.68 10.31
C SER A 85 -6.94 -35.73 11.06
N LYS A 86 -7.11 -35.64 12.38
CA LYS A 86 -7.82 -36.60 13.23
C LYS A 86 -9.02 -36.00 13.95
N GLY A 87 -9.48 -34.82 13.61
CA GLY A 87 -10.60 -34.18 14.28
C GLY A 87 -11.95 -34.78 13.87
N ASP A 88 -12.86 -34.96 14.87
CA ASP A 88 -14.23 -35.44 14.66
C ASP A 88 -15.26 -34.35 14.95
N ILE A 89 -14.87 -33.19 15.50
CA ILE A 89 -15.76 -32.14 15.97
C ILE A 89 -15.75 -30.97 14.97
N GLY A 90 -16.92 -30.58 14.51
CA GLY A 90 -17.06 -29.41 13.66
C GLY A 90 -17.08 -28.12 14.47
N PHE A 91 -16.11 -27.26 14.24
CA PHE A 91 -16.07 -25.91 14.80
C PHE A 91 -16.54 -24.89 13.74
N ASN A 92 -17.58 -24.13 14.10
CA ASN A 92 -18.11 -23.08 13.22
C ASN A 92 -17.47 -21.74 13.56
N PHE A 93 -17.12 -20.98 12.53
CA PHE A 93 -16.57 -19.65 12.66
C PHE A 93 -17.09 -18.75 11.51
N THR A 94 -17.04 -17.44 11.71
CA THR A 94 -17.50 -16.48 10.73
C THR A 94 -16.33 -15.91 9.94
N ASP A 95 -16.40 -15.92 8.61
CA ASP A 95 -15.46 -15.29 7.72
C ASP A 95 -16.21 -14.50 6.65
N ASN A 96 -16.00 -13.17 6.59
CA ASN A 96 -16.68 -12.25 5.67
C ASN A 96 -18.23 -12.41 5.70
N ASN A 97 -18.83 -12.47 6.89
CA ASN A 97 -20.26 -12.70 7.11
C ASN A 97 -20.77 -14.08 6.64
N LEU A 98 -19.89 -15.01 6.33
CA LEU A 98 -20.23 -16.38 5.98
C LEU A 98 -19.80 -17.33 7.09
N ILE A 99 -20.71 -18.17 7.54
CA ILE A 99 -20.42 -19.22 8.51
C ILE A 99 -19.70 -20.35 7.79
N LYS A 100 -18.49 -20.65 8.24
CA LYS A 100 -17.68 -21.75 7.73
C LYS A 100 -17.42 -22.75 8.84
N LYS A 101 -17.08 -23.98 8.46
CA LYS A 101 -16.87 -25.08 9.37
C LYS A 101 -15.48 -25.68 9.16
N ILE A 102 -14.74 -25.88 10.23
CA ILE A 102 -13.49 -26.64 10.25
C ILE A 102 -13.62 -27.82 11.19
N VAL A 103 -13.03 -28.94 10.85
CA VAL A 103 -13.07 -30.12 11.71
C VAL A 103 -11.85 -30.10 12.63
N VAL A 104 -12.06 -30.26 13.94
CA VAL A 104 -11.01 -30.14 14.97
C VAL A 104 -11.15 -31.22 16.04
N ASP A 105 -10.10 -31.46 16.77
CA ASP A 105 -10.11 -32.30 17.97
C ASP A 105 -10.71 -31.54 19.15
N LYS A 106 -11.19 -32.27 20.17
CA LYS A 106 -11.73 -31.71 21.40
C LYS A 106 -10.73 -30.79 22.12
N ILE A 107 -9.46 -31.16 22.13
CA ILE A 107 -8.38 -30.34 22.72
C ILE A 107 -8.19 -29.05 21.96
N THR A 108 -8.13 -29.14 20.66
CA THR A 108 -7.99 -27.96 19.76
C THR A 108 -9.19 -27.02 19.86
N GLN A 109 -10.41 -27.59 19.99
CA GLN A 109 -11.62 -26.80 20.20
C GLN A 109 -11.55 -25.99 21.51
N ALA A 110 -11.16 -26.65 22.61
CA ALA A 110 -10.99 -25.98 23.92
C ALA A 110 -9.92 -24.89 23.87
N GLN A 111 -8.84 -25.11 23.12
CA GLN A 111 -7.78 -24.11 22.93
C GLN A 111 -8.20 -22.93 22.02
N LEU A 112 -9.07 -23.15 21.02
CA LEU A 112 -9.68 -22.08 20.22
C LEU A 112 -10.62 -21.23 21.06
N ILE A 113 -11.45 -21.85 21.90
CA ILE A 113 -12.37 -21.14 22.79
C ILE A 113 -11.60 -20.33 23.84
N SER A 114 -10.50 -20.88 24.38
CA SER A 114 -9.67 -20.19 25.38
C SER A 114 -8.74 -19.12 24.78
N GLY A 115 -8.77 -18.87 23.46
CA GLY A 115 -7.93 -17.87 22.83
C GLY A 115 -6.44 -18.24 22.72
N ARG A 116 -6.06 -19.48 23.02
CA ARG A 116 -4.66 -19.96 22.84
C ARG A 116 -4.31 -20.24 21.38
N LEU A 117 -5.33 -20.57 20.58
CA LEU A 117 -5.22 -20.80 19.15
C LEU A 117 -6.10 -19.83 18.38
N ALA A 118 -5.71 -19.54 17.17
CA ALA A 118 -6.40 -18.66 16.24
C ALA A 118 -6.61 -19.36 14.89
N ILE A 119 -7.59 -18.88 14.11
CA ILE A 119 -7.85 -19.35 12.75
C ILE A 119 -7.33 -18.31 11.76
N ALA A 120 -6.41 -18.72 10.91
CA ALA A 120 -5.88 -17.92 9.83
C ALA A 120 -6.38 -18.40 8.46
N ARG A 121 -6.59 -17.47 7.57
CA ARG A 121 -6.94 -17.72 6.16
C ARG A 121 -5.67 -17.87 5.35
N LEU A 122 -5.51 -19.00 4.70
CA LEU A 122 -4.49 -19.22 3.69
C LEU A 122 -5.12 -18.99 2.31
N VAL A 123 -4.80 -17.87 1.68
CA VAL A 123 -5.24 -17.62 0.30
C VAL A 123 -4.44 -18.53 -0.62
N VAL A 124 -5.12 -19.51 -1.24
CA VAL A 124 -4.52 -20.35 -2.27
C VAL A 124 -4.61 -19.64 -3.60
N ASP A 125 -3.45 -19.30 -4.15
CA ASP A 125 -3.36 -18.68 -5.47
C ASP A 125 -4.10 -19.54 -6.50
N ASN A 126 -5.00 -18.95 -7.27
CA ASN A 126 -5.70 -19.45 -8.46
C ASN A 126 -7.04 -20.21 -8.34
N SER A 127 -7.48 -20.71 -7.19
CA SER A 127 -8.78 -21.45 -7.16
C SER A 127 -9.93 -20.70 -6.50
N GLY A 128 -9.66 -19.52 -5.93
CA GLY A 128 -10.71 -18.77 -5.21
C GLY A 128 -11.18 -19.43 -3.90
N GLU A 129 -10.68 -20.61 -3.58
CA GLU A 129 -11.00 -21.32 -2.34
C GLU A 129 -10.05 -20.89 -1.22
N SER A 130 -10.61 -20.32 -0.17
CA SER A 130 -9.87 -20.00 1.04
C SER A 130 -9.66 -21.28 1.85
N LYS A 131 -8.42 -21.68 2.06
CA LYS A 131 -8.07 -22.73 3.04
C LYS A 131 -7.85 -22.06 4.39
N TYR A 132 -8.25 -22.76 5.46
CA TYR A 132 -8.08 -22.27 6.83
C TYR A 132 -7.05 -23.13 7.53
N ALA A 133 -6.22 -22.51 8.34
CA ALA A 133 -5.23 -23.17 9.16
C ALA A 133 -5.38 -22.70 10.61
N ILE A 134 -5.17 -23.61 11.54
CA ILE A 134 -5.12 -23.28 12.96
C ILE A 134 -3.67 -23.01 13.33
N ILE A 135 -3.45 -21.89 14.00
CA ILE A 135 -2.13 -21.40 14.42
C ILE A 135 -2.16 -20.95 15.87
N PRO A 136 -1.01 -20.93 16.57
CA PRO A 136 -0.92 -20.34 17.91
C PRO A 136 -1.25 -18.85 17.92
N ALA A 137 -1.91 -18.34 18.96
CA ALA A 137 -2.29 -16.93 19.10
C ALA A 137 -1.08 -15.98 18.99
N SER A 138 0.07 -16.35 19.59
CA SER A 138 1.30 -15.55 19.49
C SER A 138 1.83 -15.37 18.05
N VAL A 139 1.50 -16.31 17.15
CA VAL A 139 1.81 -16.20 15.72
C VAL A 139 0.75 -15.36 15.02
N ALA A 140 -0.52 -15.49 15.43
CA ALA A 140 -1.61 -14.67 14.90
C ALA A 140 -1.35 -13.18 15.14
N ASP A 141 -0.87 -12.77 16.31
CA ASP A 141 -0.51 -11.39 16.61
C ASP A 141 0.58 -10.85 15.66
N LYS A 142 1.58 -11.66 15.35
CA LYS A 142 2.64 -11.28 14.38
C LYS A 142 2.10 -11.17 12.95
N ILE A 143 1.10 -11.97 12.61
CA ILE A 143 0.43 -11.90 11.30
C ILE A 143 -0.48 -10.68 11.24
N ALA A 144 -1.22 -10.37 12.32
CA ALA A 144 -2.09 -9.21 12.41
C ALA A 144 -1.35 -7.89 12.16
N GLN A 145 -0.12 -7.76 12.65
CA GLN A 145 0.74 -6.61 12.40
C GLN A 145 1.10 -6.42 10.92
N ARG A 146 1.05 -7.48 10.10
CA ARG A 146 1.39 -7.44 8.67
C ARG A 146 0.16 -7.42 7.78
N ASP A 147 -0.81 -8.26 8.09
CA ASP A 147 -2.08 -8.38 7.36
C ASP A 147 -3.19 -8.86 8.31
N ALA A 148 -3.93 -7.92 8.86
CA ALA A 148 -5.07 -8.20 9.74
C ALA A 148 -6.17 -9.03 9.04
N ASN A 149 -6.33 -8.88 7.72
CA ASN A 149 -7.36 -9.61 6.97
C ASN A 149 -7.09 -11.12 6.85
N SER A 150 -5.87 -11.55 7.10
CA SER A 150 -5.51 -12.98 7.09
C SER A 150 -5.92 -13.73 8.36
N ILE A 151 -6.31 -13.02 9.43
CA ILE A 151 -6.81 -13.62 10.67
C ILE A 151 -8.33 -13.56 10.66
N VAL A 152 -8.95 -14.71 10.91
CA VAL A 152 -10.41 -14.84 10.90
C VAL A 152 -10.97 -14.91 12.31
N LEU A 153 -10.30 -15.61 13.19
CA LEU A 153 -10.68 -15.77 14.59
C LEU A 153 -9.45 -15.67 15.48
N ASN A 154 -9.46 -14.69 16.38
CA ASN A 154 -8.53 -14.59 17.50
C ASN A 154 -9.33 -14.21 18.74
N SER A 155 -9.70 -15.21 19.56
CA SER A 155 -10.55 -15.01 20.72
C SER A 155 -9.90 -14.11 21.79
N ALA A 156 -8.57 -14.01 21.81
CA ALA A 156 -7.87 -13.12 22.72
C ALA A 156 -8.12 -11.64 22.38
N LEU A 157 -8.09 -11.28 21.09
CA LEU A 157 -8.38 -9.92 20.63
C LEU A 157 -9.85 -9.55 20.80
N SER A 158 -10.77 -10.51 20.58
CA SER A 158 -12.20 -10.25 20.75
C SER A 158 -12.63 -10.07 22.21
N GLN A 159 -11.88 -10.59 23.17
CA GLN A 159 -12.15 -10.33 24.60
C GLN A 159 -11.72 -8.93 25.02
N GLU A 160 -10.58 -8.44 24.55
CA GLU A 160 -10.14 -7.06 24.83
C GLU A 160 -11.09 -6.02 24.24
N GLU A 161 -11.61 -6.24 23.03
CA GLU A 161 -12.60 -5.35 22.42
C GLU A 161 -13.98 -5.40 23.12
N GLN A 162 -14.37 -6.55 23.69
CA GLN A 162 -15.63 -6.66 24.43
C GLN A 162 -15.58 -6.02 25.83
N ASP A 163 -14.39 -6.05 26.47
CA ASP A 163 -14.20 -5.41 27.77
C ASP A 163 -14.16 -3.85 27.63
N GLU A 164 -13.79 -3.31 26.47
CA GLU A 164 -13.82 -1.86 26.20
C GLU A 164 -15.23 -1.34 25.82
N GLU A 165 -16.13 -2.19 25.34
CA GLU A 165 -17.48 -1.81 24.89
C GLU A 165 -18.60 -2.29 25.85
N ASP A 166 -18.33 -2.69 27.08
CA ASP A 166 -19.41 -3.00 28.02
C ASP A 166 -20.01 -1.69 28.59
N PRO A 167 -21.17 -1.22 28.04
CA PRO A 167 -21.81 0.02 28.48
C PRO A 167 -22.35 -0.10 29.89
N TYR A 168 -22.26 -1.26 30.52
CA TYR A 168 -22.78 -1.52 31.90
C TYR A 168 -21.65 -1.80 32.89
N ALA A 169 -20.38 -1.71 32.52
CA ALA A 169 -19.24 -1.91 33.42
C ALA A 169 -19.29 -0.97 34.66
N ASP A 170 -19.90 0.22 34.53
CA ASP A 170 -20.05 1.19 35.60
C ASP A 170 -21.33 1.00 36.47
N PHE A 171 -22.22 0.10 36.09
CA PHE A 171 -23.42 -0.20 36.86
C PHE A 171 -23.13 -1.25 37.94
N LYS A 172 -22.75 -0.79 39.14
CA LYS A 172 -22.75 -1.65 40.34
C LYS A 172 -24.19 -2.01 40.69
N VAL A 173 -24.51 -3.27 40.53
CA VAL A 173 -25.79 -3.82 41.01
C VAL A 173 -25.80 -3.65 42.53
N PRO A 174 -26.79 -2.94 43.12
CA PRO A 174 -26.89 -2.82 44.57
C PRO A 174 -27.13 -4.20 45.20
N ASP A 175 -26.40 -4.51 46.29
CA ASP A 175 -26.54 -5.75 47.04
C ASP A 175 -27.92 -5.98 47.70
N ASP A 176 -28.87 -5.04 47.49
CA ASP A 176 -30.18 -5.03 48.13
C ASP A 176 -31.26 -5.82 47.38
N LEU A 177 -30.88 -6.56 46.33
CA LEU A 177 -31.77 -7.48 45.60
C LEU A 177 -31.57 -8.91 46.06
N MET A 178 -31.59 -9.16 47.35
CA MET A 178 -31.74 -10.52 47.86
C MET A 178 -33.23 -10.94 47.84
N TRP A 179 -33.51 -11.98 47.13
CA TRP A 179 -34.75 -12.75 47.15
C TRP A 179 -34.69 -13.80 48.24
#